data_a490e3e796092c932f2286f8b7d08168
#
_entry.id   a490e3e796092c932f2286f8b7d08168
#
_cell.length_a   1.000
_cell.length_b   1.000
_cell.length_c   1.000
_cell.angle_alpha   90.00
_cell.angle_beta   90.00
_cell.angle_gamma   90.00
#
_symmetry.space_group_name_H-M   'P 1'
#
loop_
_entity.id
_entity.type
_entity.pdbx_description
1 polymer ?
#
loop_
_entity_poly.entity_id
_entity_poly.type
_entity_poly.pdbx_seq_one_letter_code
_entity_poly.pdbx_strand_id
1 'polypeptide(L)'
;MTIDIEIFFVLHEEVYVNNLVEVTKLEINWQEMIFQFLGGLGLFLFSIKYMGDGLQKAAGDRLRDILDRFTTNPLMGVLVGIIVTVLIQSSSGTTVITVGLVSAGFMKLRQAIGVIMGANIGTTITAFIIGIDVGEYAYPIMALGAILLFFFRKSTIQNIGQVLFGFAGLFIGLELMSGGMKPLRDWQPFLDLTVDMSDAPILAVIVGAVFTLIVQSSSATVGILQGLYAEGLIPLEGALPVLFGDNIGTTITAILAALGASVAARRAAATHVLFNVVGSVIFLIFLVPFTNYMVWIAGVL
;
A
#
# COMPACT_ATOMS: atom_id res chain seq x y z
N MET A 1 -27.52 14.92 62.05
CA MET A 1 -28.02 13.74 61.30
C MET A 1 -28.18 14.00 59.78
N THR A 2 -27.75 15.18 59.30
CA THR A 2 -27.84 15.59 57.87
C THR A 2 -26.52 15.58 57.15
N ILE A 3 -25.39 15.42 57.83
CA ILE A 3 -24.04 15.46 57.29
C ILE A 3 -23.61 14.09 56.75
N ASP A 4 -24.15 13.00 57.26
CA ASP A 4 -23.78 11.63 56.86
C ASP A 4 -24.36 11.19 55.49
N ILE A 5 -25.42 11.83 55.02
CA ILE A 5 -26.03 11.49 53.72
C ILE A 5 -25.27 12.07 52.55
N GLU A 6 -24.76 13.29 52.66
CA GLU A 6 -23.93 13.90 51.61
C GLU A 6 -22.58 13.18 51.43
N ILE A 7 -21.94 12.78 52.52
CA ILE A 7 -20.71 12.00 52.50
C ILE A 7 -20.96 10.61 51.86
N PHE A 8 -22.10 9.98 52.15
CA PHE A 8 -22.45 8.71 51.56
C PHE A 8 -22.69 8.81 50.06
N PHE A 9 -23.33 9.86 49.57
CA PHE A 9 -23.50 10.11 48.13
C PHE A 9 -22.21 10.42 47.42
N VAL A 10 -21.34 11.26 47.98
CA VAL A 10 -20.03 11.59 47.40
C VAL A 10 -19.11 10.36 47.31
N LEU A 11 -19.06 9.54 48.37
CA LEU A 11 -18.28 8.30 48.36
C LEU A 11 -18.87 7.26 47.38
N HIS A 12 -20.19 7.24 47.21
CA HIS A 12 -20.84 6.34 46.26
C HIS A 12 -20.59 6.79 44.80
N GLU A 13 -20.60 8.11 44.52
CA GLU A 13 -20.24 8.65 43.21
C GLU A 13 -18.74 8.41 42.88
N GLU A 14 -17.82 8.63 43.82
CA GLU A 14 -16.42 8.35 43.61
C GLU A 14 -16.12 6.86 43.37
N VAL A 15 -16.76 5.98 44.14
CA VAL A 15 -16.63 4.52 43.93
C VAL A 15 -17.29 4.07 42.62
N TYR A 16 -18.40 4.70 42.23
CA TYR A 16 -19.09 4.40 40.96
C TYR A 16 -18.28 4.91 39.77
N VAL A 17 -17.72 6.12 39.87
CA VAL A 17 -16.84 6.71 38.83
C VAL A 17 -15.54 5.94 38.74
N ASN A 18 -14.92 5.57 39.87
CA ASN A 18 -13.70 4.75 39.85
C ASN A 18 -13.94 3.33 39.31
N ASN A 19 -15.06 2.70 39.64
CA ASN A 19 -15.45 1.42 39.04
C ASN A 19 -15.81 1.56 37.56
N LEU A 20 -16.41 2.66 37.12
CA LEU A 20 -16.63 2.95 35.69
C LEU A 20 -15.33 3.24 34.96
N VAL A 21 -14.38 3.89 35.58
CA VAL A 21 -13.03 4.15 35.04
C VAL A 21 -12.19 2.86 35.01
N GLU A 22 -12.37 1.96 35.98
CA GLU A 22 -11.71 0.65 35.98
C GLU A 22 -12.33 -0.32 34.95
N VAL A 23 -13.64 -0.25 34.72
CA VAL A 23 -14.37 -1.03 33.70
C VAL A 23 -14.09 -0.51 32.27
N THR A 24 -13.63 0.73 32.10
CA THR A 24 -13.26 1.33 30.81
C THR A 24 -11.78 1.23 30.45
N LYS A 25 -10.95 0.56 31.23
CA LYS A 25 -9.70 0.01 30.69
C LYS A 25 -10.08 -1.18 29.80
N LEU A 26 -10.47 -0.88 28.57
CA LEU A 26 -10.57 -1.88 27.50
C LEU A 26 -9.20 -2.57 27.40
N GLU A 27 -9.07 -3.72 28.08
CA GLU A 27 -7.91 -4.57 27.86
C GLU A 27 -7.92 -4.94 26.38
N ILE A 28 -6.86 -4.51 25.67
CA ILE A 28 -6.72 -4.82 24.25
C ILE A 28 -6.71 -6.34 24.11
N ASN A 29 -7.68 -6.89 23.42
CA ASN A 29 -7.67 -8.30 23.03
C ASN A 29 -6.67 -8.49 21.90
N TRP A 30 -5.40 -8.64 22.27
CA TRP A 30 -4.27 -8.78 21.32
C TRP A 30 -4.48 -9.93 20.35
N GLN A 31 -5.08 -11.03 20.78
CA GLN A 31 -5.31 -12.18 19.92
C GLN A 31 -6.32 -11.84 18.82
N GLU A 32 -7.44 -11.25 19.17
CA GLU A 32 -8.49 -10.85 18.21
C GLU A 32 -7.96 -9.79 17.24
N MET A 33 -7.28 -8.76 17.76
CA MET A 33 -6.65 -7.71 16.98
C MET A 33 -5.67 -8.30 15.94
N ILE A 34 -4.74 -9.15 16.38
CA ILE A 34 -3.74 -9.78 15.51
C ILE A 34 -4.42 -10.68 14.47
N PHE A 35 -5.40 -11.48 14.87
CA PHE A 35 -6.09 -12.37 13.94
C PHE A 35 -6.89 -11.61 12.90
N GLN A 36 -7.57 -10.55 13.30
CA GLN A 36 -8.33 -9.70 12.38
C GLN A 36 -7.41 -8.93 11.44
N PHE A 37 -6.31 -8.36 11.94
CA PHE A 37 -5.29 -7.68 11.14
C PHE A 37 -4.66 -8.63 10.12
N LEU A 38 -4.15 -9.78 10.57
CA LEU A 38 -3.48 -10.75 9.69
C LEU A 38 -4.45 -11.37 8.68
N GLY A 39 -5.68 -11.67 9.10
CA GLY A 39 -6.73 -12.17 8.20
C GLY A 39 -7.11 -11.14 7.15
N GLY A 40 -7.30 -9.88 7.56
CA GLY A 40 -7.56 -8.75 6.67
C GLY A 40 -6.41 -8.51 5.69
N LEU A 41 -5.18 -8.50 6.18
CA LEU A 41 -3.97 -8.36 5.36
C LEU A 41 -3.85 -9.52 4.36
N GLY A 42 -4.08 -10.75 4.79
CA GLY A 42 -4.06 -11.91 3.90
C GLY A 42 -5.10 -11.81 2.78
N LEU A 43 -6.33 -11.40 3.12
CA LEU A 43 -7.39 -11.19 2.13
C LEU A 43 -7.04 -10.03 1.18
N PHE A 44 -6.53 -8.92 1.70
CA PHE A 44 -6.10 -7.76 0.92
C PHE A 44 -5.01 -8.15 -0.11
N LEU A 45 -3.94 -8.81 0.34
CA LEU A 45 -2.84 -9.24 -0.51
C LEU A 45 -3.28 -10.25 -1.58
N PHE A 46 -4.07 -11.23 -1.17
CA PHE A 46 -4.65 -12.20 -2.11
C PHE A 46 -5.50 -11.49 -3.17
N SER A 47 -6.34 -10.55 -2.75
CA SER A 47 -7.28 -9.85 -3.62
C SER A 47 -6.58 -8.94 -4.64
N ILE A 48 -5.54 -8.21 -4.24
CA ILE A 48 -4.70 -7.43 -5.18
C ILE A 48 -4.08 -8.36 -6.22
N LYS A 49 -3.48 -9.47 -5.78
CA LYS A 49 -2.87 -10.43 -6.70
C LYS A 49 -3.92 -11.06 -7.62
N TYR A 50 -5.05 -11.46 -7.09
CA TYR A 50 -6.13 -12.09 -7.85
C TYR A 50 -6.72 -11.15 -8.89
N MET A 51 -6.92 -9.87 -8.54
CA MET A 51 -7.32 -8.80 -9.47
C MET A 51 -6.26 -8.59 -10.56
N GLY A 52 -4.98 -8.49 -10.18
CA GLY A 52 -3.88 -8.33 -11.12
C GLY A 52 -3.76 -9.50 -12.11
N ASP A 53 -3.89 -10.73 -11.64
CA ASP A 53 -3.92 -11.93 -12.51
C ASP A 53 -5.09 -11.91 -13.50
N GLY A 54 -6.27 -11.41 -13.08
CA GLY A 54 -7.44 -11.22 -13.94
C GLY A 54 -7.18 -10.18 -15.02
N LEU A 55 -6.60 -9.03 -14.65
CA LEU A 55 -6.21 -7.98 -15.60
C LEU A 55 -5.15 -8.47 -16.58
N GLN A 56 -4.14 -9.18 -16.11
CA GLN A 56 -3.09 -9.76 -16.94
C GLN A 56 -3.65 -10.77 -17.95
N LYS A 57 -4.52 -11.67 -17.50
CA LYS A 57 -5.21 -12.63 -18.41
C LYS A 57 -6.09 -11.93 -19.42
N ALA A 58 -6.77 -10.84 -19.05
CA ALA A 58 -7.56 -10.04 -19.95
C ALA A 58 -6.72 -9.31 -21.01
N ALA A 59 -5.51 -8.84 -20.61
CA ALA A 59 -4.56 -8.21 -21.52
C ALA A 59 -3.88 -9.21 -22.48
N GLY A 60 -3.76 -10.49 -22.07
CA GLY A 60 -3.14 -11.57 -22.84
C GLY A 60 -1.64 -11.41 -23.06
N ASP A 61 -1.10 -12.09 -24.10
CA ASP A 61 0.34 -12.10 -24.44
C ASP A 61 0.85 -10.75 -24.98
N ARG A 62 -0.02 -9.77 -25.15
CA ARG A 62 0.30 -8.45 -25.71
C ARG A 62 1.22 -7.63 -24.83
N LEU A 63 1.33 -7.93 -23.52
CA LEU A 63 2.18 -7.19 -22.60
C LEU A 63 3.65 -7.19 -23.02
N ARG A 64 4.16 -8.35 -23.45
CA ARG A 64 5.55 -8.47 -23.93
C ARG A 64 5.73 -7.70 -25.24
N ASP A 65 4.79 -7.84 -26.17
CA ASP A 65 4.81 -7.12 -27.45
C ASP A 65 4.76 -5.59 -27.24
N ILE A 66 4.02 -5.12 -26.23
CA ILE A 66 3.95 -3.70 -25.88
C ILE A 66 5.31 -3.22 -25.39
N LEU A 67 5.99 -3.97 -24.52
CA LEU A 67 7.34 -3.62 -24.07
C LEU A 67 8.36 -3.59 -25.20
N ASP A 68 8.32 -4.56 -26.13
CA ASP A 68 9.29 -4.65 -27.22
C ASP A 68 9.08 -3.57 -28.31
N ARG A 69 7.83 -3.31 -28.69
CA ARG A 69 7.53 -2.47 -29.85
C ARG A 69 7.36 -0.99 -29.55
N PHE A 70 6.85 -0.64 -28.37
CA PHE A 70 6.45 0.72 -28.07
C PHE A 70 7.46 1.51 -27.22
N THR A 71 8.57 0.90 -26.79
CA THR A 71 9.61 1.61 -26.03
C THR A 71 10.66 2.27 -26.94
N THR A 72 10.23 2.97 -28.00
CA THR A 72 11.13 3.56 -28.99
C THR A 72 12.01 4.69 -28.45
N ASN A 73 11.52 5.42 -27.45
CA ASN A 73 12.25 6.47 -26.76
C ASN A 73 11.93 6.46 -25.26
N PRO A 74 12.67 7.18 -24.39
CA PRO A 74 12.45 7.17 -22.95
C PRO A 74 11.05 7.60 -22.51
N LEU A 75 10.44 8.59 -23.16
CA LEU A 75 9.08 9.05 -22.81
C LEU A 75 8.03 7.98 -23.14
N MET A 76 8.14 7.33 -24.28
CA MET A 76 7.31 6.18 -24.60
C MET A 76 7.57 5.03 -23.62
N GLY A 77 8.82 4.85 -23.19
CA GLY A 77 9.16 3.90 -22.12
C GLY A 77 8.40 4.19 -20.83
N VAL A 78 8.28 5.45 -20.41
CA VAL A 78 7.49 5.86 -19.22
C VAL A 78 6.02 5.48 -19.40
N LEU A 79 5.40 5.85 -20.52
CA LEU A 79 3.99 5.52 -20.78
C LEU A 79 3.76 4.01 -20.79
N VAL A 80 4.63 3.26 -21.44
CA VAL A 80 4.56 1.79 -21.46
C VAL A 80 4.73 1.22 -20.06
N GLY A 81 5.68 1.72 -19.28
CA GLY A 81 5.89 1.31 -17.90
C GLY A 81 4.66 1.55 -17.02
N ILE A 82 3.99 2.69 -17.18
CA ILE A 82 2.72 2.99 -16.50
C ILE A 82 1.66 1.94 -16.89
N ILE A 83 1.40 1.78 -18.19
CA ILE A 83 0.35 0.89 -18.69
C ILE A 83 0.60 -0.55 -18.25
N VAL A 84 1.82 -1.06 -18.42
CA VAL A 84 2.17 -2.43 -18.05
C VAL A 84 2.00 -2.64 -16.54
N THR A 85 2.47 -1.70 -15.72
CA THR A 85 2.34 -1.81 -14.27
C THR A 85 0.89 -1.77 -13.80
N VAL A 86 0.06 -0.92 -14.40
CA VAL A 86 -1.38 -0.88 -14.11
C VAL A 86 -2.07 -2.20 -14.50
N LEU A 87 -1.67 -2.81 -15.60
CA LEU A 87 -2.23 -4.09 -16.05
C LEU A 87 -1.73 -5.28 -15.22
N ILE A 88 -0.46 -5.30 -14.85
CA ILE A 88 0.13 -6.38 -14.03
C ILE A 88 -0.17 -6.16 -12.53
N GLN A 89 -0.48 -4.92 -12.11
CA GLN A 89 -0.61 -4.52 -10.70
C GLN A 89 0.68 -4.80 -9.88
N SER A 90 1.85 -4.73 -10.55
CA SER A 90 3.15 -4.99 -9.94
C SER A 90 4.27 -4.22 -10.64
N SER A 91 4.77 -3.16 -10.03
CA SER A 91 5.96 -2.44 -10.50
C SER A 91 7.22 -3.29 -10.38
N SER A 92 7.32 -4.11 -9.33
CA SER A 92 8.41 -5.08 -9.18
C SER A 92 8.44 -6.07 -10.34
N GLY A 93 7.29 -6.64 -10.72
CA GLY A 93 7.17 -7.54 -11.87
C GLY A 93 7.58 -6.85 -13.17
N THR A 94 7.08 -5.65 -13.43
CA THR A 94 7.46 -4.84 -14.60
C THR A 94 8.98 -4.57 -14.63
N THR A 95 9.55 -4.21 -13.49
CA THR A 95 11.00 -3.92 -13.38
C THR A 95 11.84 -5.17 -13.59
N VAL A 96 11.48 -6.32 -13.00
CA VAL A 96 12.19 -7.59 -13.19
C VAL A 96 12.18 -8.03 -14.65
N ILE A 97 11.02 -7.96 -15.32
CA ILE A 97 10.89 -8.24 -16.76
C ILE A 97 11.80 -7.29 -17.57
N THR A 98 11.78 -6.00 -17.26
CA THR A 98 12.59 -4.98 -17.93
C THR A 98 14.08 -5.25 -17.78
N VAL A 99 14.55 -5.56 -16.55
CA VAL A 99 15.94 -5.94 -16.27
C VAL A 99 16.33 -7.20 -17.05
N GLY A 100 15.41 -8.19 -17.10
CA GLY A 100 15.59 -9.41 -17.89
C GLY A 100 15.75 -9.14 -19.40
N LEU A 101 14.87 -8.30 -19.98
CA LEU A 101 14.94 -7.90 -21.40
C LEU A 101 16.23 -7.15 -21.72
N VAL A 102 16.72 -6.29 -20.84
CA VAL A 102 18.02 -5.62 -20.99
C VAL A 102 19.16 -6.62 -20.93
N SER A 103 19.09 -7.58 -20.00
CA SER A 103 20.11 -8.61 -19.85
C SER A 103 20.19 -9.52 -21.07
N ALA A 104 19.06 -9.85 -21.67
CA ALA A 104 18.95 -10.65 -22.88
C ALA A 104 19.26 -9.86 -24.19
N GLY A 105 19.49 -8.54 -24.10
CA GLY A 105 19.81 -7.69 -25.27
C GLY A 105 18.57 -7.25 -26.08
N PHE A 106 17.36 -7.56 -25.64
CA PHE A 106 16.11 -7.14 -26.31
C PHE A 106 15.72 -5.69 -26.03
N MET A 107 16.25 -5.07 -24.98
CA MET A 107 15.96 -3.70 -24.59
C MET A 107 17.24 -2.92 -24.30
N LYS A 108 17.33 -1.68 -24.78
CA LYS A 108 18.43 -0.77 -24.46
C LYS A 108 18.25 -0.16 -23.07
N LEU A 109 19.36 0.16 -22.39
CA LEU A 109 19.34 0.80 -21.07
C LEU A 109 18.45 2.06 -21.01
N ARG A 110 18.52 2.94 -22.04
CA ARG A 110 17.68 4.16 -22.09
C ARG A 110 16.18 3.87 -22.08
N GLN A 111 15.76 2.83 -22.78
CA GLN A 111 14.36 2.40 -22.82
C GLN A 111 13.94 1.86 -21.45
N ALA A 112 14.79 1.00 -20.85
CA ALA A 112 14.56 0.41 -19.56
C ALA A 112 14.40 1.45 -18.44
N ILE A 113 15.22 2.51 -18.45
CA ILE A 113 15.09 3.62 -17.50
C ILE A 113 13.70 4.24 -17.59
N GLY A 114 13.20 4.51 -18.81
CA GLY A 114 11.84 5.02 -18.98
C GLY A 114 10.78 4.07 -18.43
N VAL A 115 10.87 2.78 -18.77
CA VAL A 115 9.89 1.77 -18.28
C VAL A 115 9.91 1.67 -16.74
N ILE A 116 11.08 1.67 -16.12
CA ILE A 116 11.23 1.61 -14.67
C ILE A 116 10.63 2.85 -13.99
N MET A 117 10.89 4.05 -14.52
CA MET A 117 10.26 5.28 -14.01
C MET A 117 8.74 5.23 -14.18
N GLY A 118 8.27 4.76 -15.34
CA GLY A 118 6.84 4.56 -15.57
C GLY A 118 6.22 3.53 -14.63
N ALA A 119 6.94 2.46 -14.30
CA ALA A 119 6.47 1.45 -13.35
C ALA A 119 6.24 2.04 -11.94
N ASN A 120 7.11 2.91 -11.47
CA ASN A 120 6.90 3.62 -10.20
C ASN A 120 5.64 4.50 -10.25
N ILE A 121 5.44 5.24 -11.34
CA ILE A 121 4.22 6.05 -11.54
C ILE A 121 2.98 5.13 -11.60
N GLY A 122 3.06 4.00 -12.32
CA GLY A 122 1.96 3.05 -12.44
C GLY A 122 1.46 2.50 -11.11
N THR A 123 2.35 2.34 -10.12
CA THR A 123 1.98 1.90 -8.76
C THR A 123 1.07 2.91 -8.05
N THR A 124 1.15 4.19 -8.38
CA THR A 124 0.27 5.20 -7.78
C THR A 124 -1.21 4.99 -8.12
N ILE A 125 -1.50 4.35 -9.25
CA ILE A 125 -2.88 3.97 -9.61
C ILE A 125 -3.42 2.93 -8.65
N THR A 126 -2.59 1.97 -8.21
CA THR A 126 -2.98 1.00 -7.18
C THR A 126 -3.27 1.71 -5.86
N ALA A 127 -2.40 2.62 -5.44
CA ALA A 127 -2.61 3.44 -4.24
C ALA A 127 -3.89 4.29 -4.33
N PHE A 128 -4.15 4.87 -5.51
CA PHE A 128 -5.38 5.61 -5.78
C PHE A 128 -6.63 4.71 -5.68
N ILE A 129 -6.59 3.52 -6.27
CA ILE A 129 -7.69 2.55 -6.17
C ILE A 129 -7.95 2.20 -4.70
N ILE A 130 -6.91 1.90 -3.91
CA ILE A 130 -7.03 1.58 -2.48
C ILE A 130 -7.66 2.75 -1.70
N GLY A 131 -7.38 3.99 -2.07
CA GLY A 131 -7.90 5.20 -1.43
C GLY A 131 -9.35 5.55 -1.80
N ILE A 132 -9.97 4.85 -2.77
CA ILE A 132 -11.38 5.05 -3.09
C ILE A 132 -12.23 4.45 -1.96
N ASP A 133 -13.15 5.22 -1.41
CA ASP A 133 -14.14 4.67 -0.49
C ASP A 133 -15.26 3.97 -1.28
N VAL A 134 -15.18 2.66 -1.38
CA VAL A 134 -16.21 1.83 -2.02
C VAL A 134 -17.31 1.46 -1.04
N GLY A 135 -17.02 1.49 0.26
CA GLY A 135 -17.97 1.18 1.33
C GLY A 135 -18.73 -0.12 1.10
N GLU A 136 -20.03 -0.10 1.37
CA GLU A 136 -20.91 -1.29 1.24
C GLU A 136 -21.04 -1.83 -0.19
N TYR A 137 -20.67 -1.05 -1.23
CA TYR A 137 -20.70 -1.53 -2.61
C TYR A 137 -19.70 -2.65 -2.90
N ALA A 138 -18.71 -2.86 -2.04
CA ALA A 138 -17.79 -3.98 -2.15
C ALA A 138 -18.52 -5.34 -2.15
N TYR A 139 -19.54 -5.51 -1.31
CA TYR A 139 -20.28 -6.78 -1.21
C TYR A 139 -21.04 -7.15 -2.50
N PRO A 140 -21.87 -6.29 -3.09
CA PRO A 140 -22.55 -6.62 -4.36
C PRO A 140 -21.57 -6.75 -5.52
N ILE A 141 -20.46 -6.01 -5.57
CA ILE A 141 -19.41 -6.18 -6.57
C ILE A 141 -18.76 -7.56 -6.43
N MET A 142 -18.48 -8.01 -5.22
CA MET A 142 -17.95 -9.36 -4.96
C MET A 142 -18.92 -10.44 -5.43
N ALA A 143 -20.19 -10.30 -5.10
CA ALA A 143 -21.24 -11.23 -5.54
C ALA A 143 -21.33 -11.31 -7.06
N LEU A 144 -21.31 -10.15 -7.75
CA LEU A 144 -21.29 -10.11 -9.22
C LEU A 144 -20.03 -10.79 -9.77
N GLY A 145 -18.86 -10.51 -9.21
CA GLY A 145 -17.61 -11.15 -9.58
C GLY A 145 -17.69 -12.67 -9.46
N ALA A 146 -18.23 -13.18 -8.35
CA ALA A 146 -18.44 -14.61 -8.12
C ALA A 146 -19.39 -15.23 -9.14
N ILE A 147 -20.52 -14.57 -9.44
CA ILE A 147 -21.48 -15.04 -10.46
C ILE A 147 -20.79 -15.17 -11.82
N LEU A 148 -20.01 -14.17 -12.24
CA LEU A 148 -19.29 -14.22 -13.51
C LEU A 148 -18.25 -15.34 -13.56
N LEU A 149 -17.58 -15.62 -12.44
CA LEU A 149 -16.60 -16.69 -12.33
C LEU A 149 -17.21 -18.09 -12.42
N PHE A 150 -18.32 -18.33 -11.72
CA PHE A 150 -18.87 -19.68 -11.56
C PHE A 150 -19.88 -20.07 -12.62
N PHE A 151 -20.67 -19.12 -13.13
CA PHE A 151 -21.76 -19.43 -14.03
C PHE A 151 -21.46 -19.23 -15.53
N PHE A 152 -20.36 -18.54 -15.84
CA PHE A 152 -19.97 -18.31 -17.23
C PHE A 152 -18.72 -19.13 -17.60
N ARG A 153 -18.71 -19.69 -18.81
CA ARG A 153 -17.60 -20.51 -19.32
C ARG A 153 -16.65 -19.76 -20.25
N LYS A 154 -17.04 -18.56 -20.69
CA LYS A 154 -16.21 -17.75 -21.59
C LYS A 154 -15.08 -17.09 -20.78
N SER A 155 -13.84 -17.37 -21.15
CA SER A 155 -12.63 -16.89 -20.48
C SER A 155 -12.64 -15.37 -20.22
N THR A 156 -13.05 -14.56 -21.21
CA THR A 156 -13.13 -13.10 -21.06
C THR A 156 -14.08 -12.69 -19.92
N ILE A 157 -15.23 -13.38 -19.77
CA ILE A 157 -16.21 -13.08 -18.73
C ILE A 157 -15.66 -13.51 -17.37
N GLN A 158 -15.00 -14.67 -17.31
CA GLN A 158 -14.36 -15.14 -16.08
C GLN A 158 -13.24 -14.20 -15.64
N ASN A 159 -12.42 -13.68 -16.57
CA ASN A 159 -11.38 -12.71 -16.25
C ASN A 159 -11.97 -11.40 -15.68
N ILE A 160 -13.08 -10.91 -16.23
CA ILE A 160 -13.79 -9.75 -15.67
C ILE A 160 -14.32 -10.10 -14.27
N GLY A 161 -14.91 -11.27 -14.09
CA GLY A 161 -15.37 -11.76 -12.78
C GLY A 161 -14.21 -11.83 -11.77
N GLN A 162 -13.04 -12.29 -12.21
CA GLN A 162 -11.82 -12.34 -11.39
C GLN A 162 -11.38 -10.93 -10.95
N VAL A 163 -11.40 -9.96 -11.86
CA VAL A 163 -11.07 -8.56 -11.56
C VAL A 163 -12.06 -7.97 -10.55
N LEU A 164 -13.36 -8.13 -10.77
CA LEU A 164 -14.38 -7.59 -9.86
C LEU A 164 -14.32 -8.24 -8.47
N PHE A 165 -14.14 -9.56 -8.42
CA PHE A 165 -14.01 -10.27 -7.14
C PHE A 165 -12.77 -9.83 -6.37
N GLY A 166 -11.62 -9.72 -7.05
CA GLY A 166 -10.38 -9.23 -6.44
C GLY A 166 -10.48 -7.76 -6.02
N PHE A 167 -11.09 -6.91 -6.84
CA PHE A 167 -11.35 -5.51 -6.51
C PHE A 167 -12.17 -5.38 -5.22
N ALA A 168 -13.28 -6.06 -5.12
CA ALA A 168 -14.12 -6.03 -3.93
C ALA A 168 -13.43 -6.62 -2.70
N GLY A 169 -12.74 -7.75 -2.87
CA GLY A 169 -12.00 -8.41 -1.79
C GLY A 169 -10.86 -7.57 -1.22
N LEU A 170 -10.26 -6.69 -2.04
CA LEU A 170 -9.27 -5.72 -1.61
C LEU A 170 -9.85 -4.78 -0.54
N PHE A 171 -11.04 -4.21 -0.78
CA PHE A 171 -11.68 -3.29 0.16
C PHE A 171 -12.15 -4.00 1.44
N ILE A 172 -12.73 -5.19 1.31
CA ILE A 172 -13.14 -5.99 2.47
C ILE A 172 -11.91 -6.35 3.32
N GLY A 173 -10.79 -6.72 2.68
CA GLY A 173 -9.53 -6.99 3.35
C GLY A 173 -8.98 -5.76 4.06
N LEU A 174 -9.05 -4.58 3.42
CA LEU A 174 -8.64 -3.31 4.01
C LEU A 174 -9.50 -2.94 5.21
N GLU A 175 -10.82 -3.07 5.11
CA GLU A 175 -11.77 -2.82 6.20
C GLU A 175 -11.49 -3.72 7.40
N LEU A 176 -11.30 -5.02 7.17
CA LEU A 176 -10.95 -5.98 8.23
C LEU A 176 -9.61 -5.62 8.89
N MET A 177 -8.60 -5.32 8.08
CA MET A 177 -7.27 -4.94 8.57
C MET A 177 -7.34 -3.66 9.40
N SER A 178 -7.99 -2.62 8.90
CA SER A 178 -8.16 -1.34 9.59
C SER A 178 -8.97 -1.50 10.87
N GLY A 179 -10.06 -2.26 10.82
CA GLY A 179 -10.87 -2.58 12.00
C GLY A 179 -10.07 -3.27 13.11
N GLY A 180 -9.19 -4.20 12.73
CA GLY A 180 -8.29 -4.87 13.66
C GLY A 180 -7.30 -3.93 14.36
N MET A 181 -6.93 -2.82 13.72
CA MET A 181 -5.99 -1.85 14.29
C MET A 181 -6.64 -0.81 15.23
N LYS A 182 -7.97 -0.69 15.25
CA LYS A 182 -8.68 0.31 16.09
C LYS A 182 -8.26 0.33 17.56
N PRO A 183 -8.02 -0.81 18.23
CA PRO A 183 -7.60 -0.82 19.63
C PRO A 183 -6.26 -0.10 19.89
N LEU A 184 -5.43 0.09 18.85
CA LEU A 184 -4.16 0.80 18.97
C LEU A 184 -4.32 2.30 19.25
N ARG A 185 -5.51 2.87 19.01
CA ARG A 185 -5.82 4.28 19.30
C ARG A 185 -5.65 4.65 20.77
N ASP A 186 -5.89 3.68 21.65
CA ASP A 186 -5.85 3.88 23.09
C ASP A 186 -4.59 3.28 23.74
N TRP A 187 -3.68 2.73 22.90
CA TRP A 187 -2.43 2.12 23.38
C TRP A 187 -1.28 3.12 23.34
N GLN A 188 -0.91 3.63 24.51
CA GLN A 188 0.09 4.72 24.64
C GLN A 188 1.42 4.42 23.94
N PRO A 189 2.03 3.21 24.04
CA PRO A 189 3.28 2.95 23.34
C PRO A 189 3.20 3.08 21.82
N PHE A 190 2.02 2.81 21.23
CA PHE A 190 1.82 3.01 19.80
C PHE A 190 1.69 4.49 19.43
N LEU A 191 0.98 5.27 20.27
CA LEU A 191 0.84 6.71 20.09
C LEU A 191 2.21 7.40 20.22
N ASP A 192 3.02 7.02 21.20
CA ASP A 192 4.38 7.53 21.38
C ASP A 192 5.24 7.21 20.14
N LEU A 193 5.16 5.98 19.62
CA LEU A 193 5.87 5.59 18.40
C LEU A 193 5.47 6.45 17.18
N THR A 194 4.18 6.76 17.00
CA THR A 194 3.72 7.58 15.88
C THR A 194 4.15 9.04 16.00
N VAL A 195 4.24 9.56 17.23
CA VAL A 195 4.83 10.88 17.52
C VAL A 195 6.33 10.86 17.19
N ASP A 196 7.07 9.86 17.69
CA ASP A 196 8.51 9.71 17.42
C ASP A 196 8.80 9.60 15.91
N MET A 197 7.95 8.91 15.16
CA MET A 197 8.08 8.82 13.70
C MET A 197 7.83 10.16 13.00
N SER A 198 6.94 10.99 13.53
CA SER A 198 6.66 12.33 13.00
C SER A 198 7.80 13.31 13.31
N ASP A 199 8.40 13.20 14.49
CA ASP A 199 9.52 14.04 14.94
C ASP A 199 10.87 13.61 14.34
N ALA A 200 10.99 12.33 13.96
CA ALA A 200 12.18 11.75 13.35
C ALA A 200 11.87 11.16 11.95
N PRO A 201 11.65 11.98 10.91
CA PRO A 201 11.25 11.52 9.57
C PRO A 201 12.22 10.50 8.94
N ILE A 202 13.51 10.57 9.29
CA ILE A 202 14.52 9.59 8.82
C ILE A 202 14.22 8.21 9.39
N LEU A 203 13.80 8.11 10.66
CA LEU A 203 13.39 6.83 11.26
C LEU A 203 12.18 6.25 10.52
N ALA A 204 11.19 7.08 10.23
CA ALA A 204 10.02 6.67 9.48
C ALA A 204 10.37 6.16 8.06
N VAL A 205 11.31 6.81 7.36
CA VAL A 205 11.85 6.32 6.08
C VAL A 205 12.51 4.94 6.25
N ILE A 206 13.31 4.75 7.27
CA ILE A 206 13.97 3.46 7.54
C ILE A 206 12.92 2.37 7.80
N VAL A 207 11.92 2.66 8.63
CA VAL A 207 10.82 1.73 8.94
C VAL A 207 10.09 1.33 7.65
N GLY A 208 9.69 2.28 6.81
CA GLY A 208 9.03 2.00 5.53
C GLY A 208 9.90 1.18 4.58
N ALA A 209 11.19 1.53 4.48
CA ALA A 209 12.13 0.80 3.61
C ALA A 209 12.34 -0.65 4.07
N VAL A 210 12.57 -0.87 5.37
CA VAL A 210 12.78 -2.21 5.94
C VAL A 210 11.50 -3.05 5.83
N PHE A 211 10.34 -2.46 6.14
CA PHE A 211 9.07 -3.15 6.04
C PHE A 211 8.81 -3.63 4.60
N THR A 212 8.96 -2.75 3.63
CA THR A 212 8.73 -3.08 2.21
C THR A 212 9.77 -4.06 1.66
N LEU A 213 11.02 -3.97 2.13
CA LEU A 213 12.07 -4.94 1.80
C LEU A 213 11.69 -6.36 2.25
N ILE A 214 11.08 -6.49 3.44
CA ILE A 214 10.63 -7.78 3.99
C ILE A 214 9.39 -8.28 3.24
N VAL A 215 8.37 -7.44 3.10
CA VAL A 215 7.08 -7.80 2.49
C VAL A 215 7.19 -7.92 0.97
N GLN A 216 8.13 -7.21 0.34
CA GLN A 216 8.36 -7.13 -1.11
C GLN A 216 7.12 -6.67 -1.91
N SER A 217 6.25 -5.91 -1.27
CA SER A 217 5.02 -5.39 -1.87
C SER A 217 4.75 -3.97 -1.39
N SER A 218 5.04 -2.99 -2.24
CA SER A 218 4.72 -1.58 -1.97
C SER A 218 3.21 -1.34 -1.83
N SER A 219 2.40 -2.04 -2.62
CA SER A 219 0.93 -1.94 -2.48
C SER A 219 0.44 -2.39 -1.11
N ALA A 220 1.08 -3.39 -0.50
CA ALA A 220 0.77 -3.80 0.87
C ALA A 220 1.14 -2.74 1.89
N THR A 221 2.35 -2.18 1.79
CA THR A 221 2.81 -1.10 2.67
C THR A 221 1.89 0.11 2.58
N VAL A 222 1.54 0.53 1.35
CA VAL A 222 0.63 1.64 1.10
C VAL A 222 -0.76 1.35 1.68
N GLY A 223 -1.30 0.14 1.49
CA GLY A 223 -2.62 -0.23 2.02
C GLY A 223 -2.66 -0.19 3.55
N ILE A 224 -1.64 -0.72 4.23
CA ILE A 224 -1.51 -0.65 5.69
C ILE A 224 -1.43 0.82 6.12
N LEU A 225 -0.59 1.62 5.45
CA LEU A 225 -0.40 3.03 5.78
C LEU A 225 -1.68 3.85 5.61
N GLN A 226 -2.43 3.59 4.54
CA GLN A 226 -3.74 4.22 4.32
C GLN A 226 -4.76 3.79 5.38
N GLY A 227 -4.76 2.51 5.77
CA GLY A 227 -5.60 2.02 6.86
C GLY A 227 -5.27 2.69 8.20
N LEU A 228 -3.98 2.80 8.54
CA LEU A 228 -3.55 3.51 9.76
C LEU A 228 -3.94 5.00 9.72
N TYR A 229 -3.78 5.66 8.58
CA TYR A 229 -4.16 7.06 8.41
C TYR A 229 -5.68 7.26 8.50
N ALA A 230 -6.47 6.43 7.83
CA ALA A 230 -7.93 6.49 7.86
C ALA A 230 -8.50 6.28 9.26
N GLU A 231 -7.86 5.41 10.07
CA GLU A 231 -8.21 5.19 11.46
C GLU A 231 -7.65 6.28 12.41
N GLY A 232 -6.94 7.30 11.89
CA GLY A 232 -6.34 8.38 12.69
C GLY A 232 -5.20 7.91 13.59
N LEU A 233 -4.59 6.76 13.27
CA LEU A 233 -3.51 6.14 14.04
C LEU A 233 -2.13 6.71 13.69
N ILE A 234 -1.97 7.31 12.53
CA ILE A 234 -0.76 7.99 12.10
C ILE A 234 -1.12 9.32 11.43
N PRO A 235 -0.48 10.44 11.80
CA PRO A 235 -0.67 11.70 11.11
C PRO A 235 0.05 11.70 9.74
N LEU A 236 -0.32 12.63 8.86
CA LEU A 236 0.25 12.72 7.51
C LEU A 236 1.76 12.97 7.55
N GLU A 237 2.25 13.73 8.51
CA GLU A 237 3.67 14.04 8.75
C GLU A 237 4.51 12.77 9.03
N GLY A 238 3.93 11.78 9.69
CA GLY A 238 4.55 10.48 9.93
C GLY A 238 4.35 9.50 8.77
N ALA A 239 3.19 9.54 8.12
CA ALA A 239 2.85 8.64 7.03
C ALA A 239 3.67 8.88 5.75
N LEU A 240 3.90 10.14 5.37
CA LEU A 240 4.66 10.48 4.15
C LEU A 240 6.09 9.98 4.17
N PRO A 241 6.89 10.16 5.25
CA PRO A 241 8.22 9.58 5.31
C PRO A 241 8.25 8.05 5.22
N VAL A 242 7.27 7.35 5.81
CA VAL A 242 7.14 5.88 5.64
C VAL A 242 6.92 5.53 4.18
N LEU A 243 6.08 6.28 3.45
CA LEU A 243 5.85 6.11 2.02
C LEU A 243 7.13 6.35 1.19
N PHE A 244 7.97 7.33 1.57
CA PHE A 244 9.25 7.55 0.91
C PHE A 244 10.20 6.37 1.13
N GLY A 245 10.17 5.78 2.34
CA GLY A 245 10.89 4.56 2.65
C GLY A 245 10.40 3.35 1.84
N ASP A 246 9.09 3.19 1.70
CA ASP A 246 8.48 2.15 0.86
C ASP A 246 9.03 2.16 -0.57
N ASN A 247 9.13 3.35 -1.17
CA ASN A 247 9.70 3.51 -2.50
C ASN A 247 11.16 3.03 -2.58
N ILE A 248 11.97 3.29 -1.54
CA ILE A 248 13.35 2.79 -1.47
C ILE A 248 13.35 1.26 -1.31
N GLY A 249 12.55 0.73 -0.38
CA GLY A 249 12.45 -0.71 -0.09
C GLY A 249 12.06 -1.54 -1.31
N THR A 250 11.16 -1.01 -2.13
CA THR A 250 10.70 -1.67 -3.38
C THR A 250 11.85 -1.97 -4.35
N THR A 251 12.95 -1.21 -4.30
CA THR A 251 14.09 -1.38 -5.22
C THR A 251 14.86 -2.68 -5.03
N ILE A 252 14.70 -3.37 -3.90
CA ILE A 252 15.38 -4.64 -3.63
C ILE A 252 15.09 -5.69 -4.70
N THR A 253 13.88 -5.72 -5.24
CA THR A 253 13.49 -6.67 -6.29
C THR A 253 14.30 -6.48 -7.58
N ALA A 254 14.59 -5.22 -7.95
CA ALA A 254 15.43 -4.90 -9.08
C ALA A 254 16.90 -5.30 -8.84
N ILE A 255 17.39 -5.10 -7.61
CA ILE A 255 18.75 -5.49 -7.23
C ILE A 255 18.88 -7.01 -7.34
N LEU A 256 17.92 -7.77 -6.78
CA LEU A 256 17.92 -9.24 -6.84
C LEU A 256 17.85 -9.73 -8.29
N ALA A 257 17.00 -9.14 -9.13
CA ALA A 257 16.89 -9.50 -10.55
C ALA A 257 18.17 -9.19 -11.36
N ALA A 258 18.98 -8.27 -10.89
CA ALA A 258 20.24 -7.88 -11.55
C ALA A 258 21.45 -8.72 -11.11
N LEU A 259 21.29 -9.61 -10.12
CA LEU A 259 22.36 -10.53 -9.69
C LEU A 259 22.72 -11.48 -10.84
N GLY A 260 23.99 -11.47 -11.24
CA GLY A 260 24.48 -12.27 -12.36
C GLY A 260 24.07 -11.77 -13.76
N ALA A 261 23.31 -10.68 -13.85
CA ALA A 261 22.87 -10.10 -15.12
C ALA A 261 23.95 -9.27 -15.82
N SER A 262 23.69 -8.88 -17.07
CA SER A 262 24.59 -8.02 -17.87
C SER A 262 24.88 -6.68 -17.20
N VAL A 263 25.98 -6.01 -17.60
CA VAL A 263 26.34 -4.68 -17.08
C VAL A 263 25.21 -3.66 -17.32
N ALA A 264 24.54 -3.73 -18.48
CA ALA A 264 23.44 -2.84 -18.81
C ALA A 264 22.22 -3.08 -17.88
N ALA A 265 21.90 -4.34 -17.57
CA ALA A 265 20.83 -4.70 -16.65
C ALA A 265 21.15 -4.25 -15.22
N ARG A 266 22.37 -4.41 -14.75
CA ARG A 266 22.81 -3.90 -13.43
C ARG A 266 22.72 -2.36 -13.36
N ARG A 267 23.04 -1.66 -14.45
CA ARG A 267 22.87 -0.20 -14.54
C ARG A 267 21.39 0.20 -14.50
N ALA A 268 20.49 -0.57 -15.12
CA ALA A 268 19.04 -0.32 -15.03
C ALA A 268 18.54 -0.46 -13.60
N ALA A 269 18.94 -1.52 -12.90
CA ALA A 269 18.60 -1.71 -11.47
C ALA A 269 19.19 -0.60 -10.59
N ALA A 270 20.46 -0.21 -10.81
CA ALA A 270 21.08 0.90 -10.08
C ALA A 270 20.34 2.23 -10.32
N THR A 271 19.85 2.47 -11.53
CA THR A 271 19.04 3.67 -11.85
C THR A 271 17.72 3.65 -11.07
N HIS A 272 17.08 2.49 -10.92
CA HIS A 272 15.88 2.36 -10.09
C HIS A 272 16.15 2.74 -8.63
N VAL A 273 17.22 2.22 -8.03
CA VAL A 273 17.64 2.58 -6.68
C VAL A 273 17.90 4.08 -6.58
N LEU A 274 18.72 4.62 -7.48
CA LEU A 274 19.10 6.03 -7.48
C LEU A 274 17.88 6.95 -7.60
N PHE A 275 16.95 6.62 -8.51
CA PHE A 275 15.72 7.39 -8.70
C PHE A 275 14.89 7.45 -7.42
N ASN A 276 14.67 6.29 -6.76
CA ASN A 276 13.86 6.25 -5.54
C ASN A 276 14.56 6.91 -4.34
N VAL A 277 15.88 6.70 -4.17
CA VAL A 277 16.65 7.35 -3.09
C VAL A 277 16.68 8.86 -3.28
N VAL A 278 17.03 9.35 -4.49
CA VAL A 278 17.09 10.80 -4.77
C VAL A 278 15.71 11.43 -4.62
N GLY A 279 14.66 10.79 -5.15
CA GLY A 279 13.28 11.26 -4.99
C GLY A 279 12.89 11.36 -3.52
N SER A 280 13.13 10.32 -2.73
CA SER A 280 12.84 10.30 -1.30
C SER A 280 13.60 11.38 -0.53
N VAL A 281 14.88 11.58 -0.83
CA VAL A 281 15.70 12.65 -0.20
C VAL A 281 15.14 14.03 -0.54
N ILE A 282 14.77 14.28 -1.81
CA ILE A 282 14.20 15.57 -2.22
C ILE A 282 12.91 15.84 -1.46
N PHE A 283 11.97 14.87 -1.45
CA PHE A 283 10.70 15.04 -0.76
C PHE A 283 10.85 15.10 0.76
N LEU A 284 11.86 14.45 1.33
CA LEU A 284 12.18 14.57 2.75
C LEU A 284 12.69 15.98 3.11
N ILE A 285 13.52 16.58 2.27
CA ILE A 285 13.98 17.98 2.44
C ILE A 285 12.79 18.95 2.38
N PHE A 286 11.85 18.70 1.50
CA PHE A 286 10.65 19.51 1.32
C PHE A 286 9.42 18.94 2.05
N LEU A 287 9.60 18.12 3.09
CA LEU A 287 8.51 17.43 3.78
C LEU A 287 7.42 18.40 4.24
N VAL A 288 7.78 19.44 4.97
CA VAL A 288 6.81 20.39 5.53
C VAL A 288 6.01 21.13 4.45
N PRO A 289 6.64 21.79 3.43
CA PRO A 289 5.86 22.42 2.38
C PRO A 289 5.05 21.43 1.54
N PHE A 290 5.55 20.20 1.35
CA PHE A 290 4.82 19.16 0.65
C PHE A 290 3.59 18.68 1.43
N THR A 291 3.72 18.45 2.73
CA THR A 291 2.60 18.08 3.62
C THR A 291 1.53 19.18 3.62
N ASN A 292 1.92 20.44 3.77
CA ASN A 292 0.99 21.57 3.72
C ASN A 292 0.26 21.67 2.39
N TYR A 293 0.95 21.40 1.28
CA TYR A 293 0.35 21.35 -0.05
C TYR A 293 -0.67 20.20 -0.17
N MET A 294 -0.36 19.02 0.36
CA MET A 294 -1.28 17.87 0.36
C MET A 294 -2.54 18.15 1.18
N VAL A 295 -2.39 18.76 2.37
CA VAL A 295 -3.52 19.17 3.22
C VAL A 295 -4.39 20.22 2.51
N TRP A 296 -3.76 21.17 1.83
CA TRP A 296 -4.48 22.17 1.05
C TRP A 296 -5.29 21.55 -0.09
N ILE A 297 -4.70 20.63 -0.88
CA ILE A 297 -5.42 19.89 -1.93
C ILE A 297 -6.59 19.12 -1.35
N ALA A 298 -6.39 18.38 -0.26
CA ALA A 298 -7.44 17.60 0.38
C ALA A 298 -8.60 18.45 0.90
N GLY A 299 -8.35 19.72 1.24
CA GLY A 299 -9.39 20.67 1.65
C GLY A 299 -10.13 21.34 0.49
N VAL A 300 -9.64 21.20 -0.74
CA VAL A 300 -10.26 21.76 -1.96
C VAL A 300 -11.08 20.71 -2.72
N LEU A 301 -10.75 19.44 -2.58
CA LEU A 301 -11.43 18.28 -3.17
C LEU A 301 -12.56 17.78 -2.26
#